data_427e5689b9ddcc79be657e6d1bfcaad4
#
_entry.id   427e5689b9ddcc79be657e6d1bfcaad4
#
_cell.length_a   1.000
_cell.length_b   1.000
_cell.length_c   1.000
_cell.angle_alpha   90.00
_cell.angle_beta   90.00
_cell.angle_gamma   90.00
#
_symmetry.space_group_name_H-M   'P 1'
#
loop_
_entity.id
_entity.type
_entity.pdbx_description
1 polymer ?
#
loop_
_entity_poly.entity_id
_entity_poly.type
_entity_poly.pdbx_seq_one_letter_code
_entity_poly.pdbx_strand_id
1 'polypeptide(L)'
;NVSEALGDSCNYFFYDVGYRLATNNFSTSYDDAAGISKIQEYASLLGLDETTGVEIEENDPQIADEYPVMAAIGQSNNNYATIQLGRYVSAIANDGNVYEYTLLNKVCDSDGNTLETFEPKVRNTVDVLDTTQWNAIHTGMRMVVENLSTFDDFPIEVAGKTGTAQQSPNRPNHALFVGYAPYSDPEISIATRIAFGYTSHNAAEYAKNVFSYYFDVQDAEELLNGQAENVGESSNSFND
;
A
#
# COMPACT_ATOMS: atom_id res chain seq x y z
N ASN A 1 -13.29 -7.70 14.11
CA ASN A 1 -12.65 -8.63 13.15
C ASN A 1 -11.58 -7.90 12.34
N VAL A 2 -10.88 -8.60 11.41
CA VAL A 2 -9.79 -8.03 10.61
C VAL A 2 -10.28 -6.90 9.69
N SER A 3 -11.41 -7.09 9.02
CA SER A 3 -11.98 -6.08 8.10
C SER A 3 -12.33 -4.79 8.84
N GLU A 4 -12.99 -4.87 9.98
CA GLU A 4 -13.30 -3.71 10.82
C GLU A 4 -12.01 -3.03 11.33
N ALA A 5 -11.04 -3.82 11.77
CA ALA A 5 -9.77 -3.28 12.24
C ALA A 5 -8.97 -2.55 11.16
N LEU A 6 -9.02 -3.03 9.91
CA LEU A 6 -8.46 -2.33 8.75
C LEU A 6 -9.27 -1.06 8.43
N GLY A 7 -10.61 -1.17 8.39
CA GLY A 7 -11.51 -0.06 8.10
C GLY A 7 -11.34 1.11 9.07
N ASP A 8 -11.23 0.81 10.35
CA ASP A 8 -11.08 1.80 11.43
C ASP A 8 -9.61 2.19 11.69
N SER A 9 -8.65 1.64 10.95
CA SER A 9 -7.22 1.80 11.21
C SER A 9 -6.84 1.54 12.68
N CYS A 10 -7.40 0.48 13.26
CA CYS A 10 -7.33 0.19 14.69
C CYS A 10 -5.95 -0.28 15.13
N ASN A 11 -5.10 0.63 15.57
CA ASN A 11 -3.76 0.31 16.07
C ASN A 11 -3.79 -0.72 17.21
N TYR A 12 -4.78 -0.64 18.13
CA TYR A 12 -4.87 -1.57 19.23
C TYR A 12 -5.01 -3.02 18.78
N PHE A 13 -5.83 -3.27 17.74
CA PHE A 13 -5.97 -4.59 17.16
C PHE A 13 -4.63 -5.13 16.64
N PHE A 14 -3.91 -4.33 15.87
CA PHE A 14 -2.63 -4.74 15.30
C PHE A 14 -1.50 -4.82 16.34
N TYR A 15 -1.53 -4.02 17.40
CA TYR A 15 -0.65 -4.21 18.56
C TYR A 15 -0.86 -5.58 19.22
N ASP A 16 -2.12 -5.99 19.40
CA ASP A 16 -2.45 -7.33 19.94
C ASP A 16 -1.96 -8.43 18.98
N VAL A 17 -2.10 -8.24 17.66
CA VAL A 17 -1.52 -9.17 16.67
C VAL A 17 0.00 -9.28 16.85
N GLY A 18 0.74 -8.18 16.86
CA GLY A 18 2.19 -8.18 17.07
C GLY A 18 2.61 -8.84 18.38
N TYR A 19 1.87 -8.57 19.45
CA TYR A 19 2.10 -9.19 20.76
C TYR A 19 1.84 -10.71 20.74
N ARG A 20 0.76 -11.16 20.07
CA ARG A 20 0.46 -12.59 19.90
C ARG A 20 1.51 -13.33 19.09
N LEU A 21 2.05 -12.70 18.05
CA LEU A 21 3.16 -13.26 17.28
C LEU A 21 4.39 -13.45 18.17
N ALA A 22 4.73 -12.46 19.00
CA ALA A 22 5.85 -12.51 19.93
C ALA A 22 5.66 -13.47 21.12
N THR A 23 4.43 -13.89 21.40
CA THR A 23 4.11 -14.81 22.51
C THR A 23 3.58 -16.16 22.04
N ASN A 24 3.68 -16.45 20.75
CA ASN A 24 3.06 -17.61 20.14
C ASN A 24 1.60 -17.80 20.63
N ASN A 25 0.79 -16.78 20.44
CA ASN A 25 -0.59 -16.70 20.88
C ASN A 25 -0.76 -16.95 22.40
N PHE A 26 0.05 -16.27 23.22
CA PHE A 26 0.11 -16.37 24.69
C PHE A 26 0.60 -17.73 25.24
N SER A 27 1.15 -18.59 24.43
CA SER A 27 1.65 -19.89 24.86
C SER A 27 3.09 -19.87 25.38
N THR A 28 3.86 -18.80 25.06
CA THR A 28 5.23 -18.58 25.50
C THR A 28 5.41 -17.20 26.12
N SER A 29 6.55 -16.98 26.78
CA SER A 29 6.97 -15.63 27.15
C SER A 29 7.22 -14.79 25.89
N TYR A 30 7.12 -13.47 26.05
CA TYR A 30 7.34 -12.52 24.97
C TYR A 30 8.78 -12.64 24.42
N ASP A 31 8.90 -12.76 23.09
CA ASP A 31 10.13 -12.89 22.34
C ASP A 31 10.06 -12.02 21.06
N ASP A 32 10.82 -10.94 21.02
CA ASP A 32 10.88 -10.03 19.88
C ASP A 32 11.26 -10.75 18.58
N ALA A 33 12.28 -11.62 18.66
CA ALA A 33 12.80 -12.31 17.47
C ALA A 33 11.74 -13.26 16.86
N ALA A 34 10.96 -13.93 17.70
CA ALA A 34 9.87 -14.79 17.25
C ALA A 34 8.77 -14.00 16.55
N GLY A 35 8.38 -12.85 17.12
CA GLY A 35 7.37 -11.95 16.54
C GLY A 35 7.82 -11.35 15.22
N ILE A 36 9.04 -10.83 15.16
CA ILE A 36 9.64 -10.26 13.96
C ILE A 36 9.77 -11.31 12.85
N SER A 37 10.26 -12.52 13.17
CA SER A 37 10.40 -13.61 12.18
C SER A 37 9.07 -13.90 11.48
N LYS A 38 7.95 -13.87 12.20
CA LYS A 38 6.62 -14.07 11.59
C LYS A 38 6.20 -12.93 10.69
N ILE A 39 6.46 -11.68 11.07
CA ILE A 39 6.17 -10.51 10.23
C ILE A 39 7.01 -10.56 8.95
N GLN A 40 8.30 -10.87 9.07
CA GLN A 40 9.21 -11.02 7.94
C GLN A 40 8.79 -12.15 6.99
N GLU A 41 8.36 -13.29 7.52
CA GLU A 41 7.86 -14.42 6.73
C GLU A 41 6.72 -13.98 5.78
N TYR A 42 5.69 -13.31 6.29
CA TYR A 42 4.57 -12.85 5.47
C TYR A 42 4.93 -11.66 4.57
N ALA A 43 5.77 -10.75 5.03
CA ALA A 43 6.24 -9.64 4.22
C ALA A 43 7.06 -10.13 3.00
N SER A 44 7.91 -11.14 3.20
CA SER A 44 8.68 -11.77 2.11
C SER A 44 7.79 -12.50 1.11
N LEU A 45 6.73 -13.18 1.57
CA LEU A 45 5.76 -13.78 0.66
C LEU A 45 5.12 -12.77 -0.28
N LEU A 46 4.93 -11.53 0.17
CA LEU A 46 4.39 -10.40 -0.59
C LEU A 46 5.48 -9.59 -1.32
N GLY A 47 6.72 -10.07 -1.33
CA GLY A 47 7.83 -9.48 -2.08
C GLY A 47 8.41 -8.21 -1.47
N LEU A 48 8.25 -7.99 -0.15
CA LEU A 48 8.78 -6.81 0.54
C LEU A 48 10.23 -6.98 1.03
N ASP A 49 10.88 -8.10 0.74
CA ASP A 49 12.27 -8.41 1.10
C ASP A 49 13.25 -8.20 -0.05
N GLU A 50 12.78 -7.81 -1.22
CA GLU A 50 13.60 -7.64 -2.41
C GLU A 50 13.13 -6.47 -3.29
N THR A 51 14.01 -5.99 -4.16
CA THR A 51 13.68 -5.01 -5.19
C THR A 51 12.63 -5.55 -6.16
N THR A 52 11.92 -4.67 -6.85
CA THR A 52 10.81 -5.07 -7.74
C THR A 52 11.29 -5.65 -9.06
N GLY A 53 12.56 -5.42 -9.42
CA GLY A 53 13.14 -5.85 -10.69
C GLY A 53 12.98 -4.84 -11.84
N VAL A 54 12.39 -3.66 -11.57
CA VAL A 54 12.27 -2.59 -12.55
C VAL A 54 13.65 -2.15 -13.05
N GLU A 55 13.75 -1.71 -14.33
CA GLU A 55 15.03 -1.44 -15.02
C GLU A 55 15.74 -0.14 -14.59
N ILE A 56 15.20 0.56 -13.59
CA ILE A 56 15.83 1.75 -12.99
C ILE A 56 16.36 1.42 -11.60
N GLU A 57 17.30 2.23 -11.12
CA GLU A 57 17.88 2.06 -9.79
C GLU A 57 16.81 2.15 -8.70
N GLU A 58 16.81 1.19 -7.79
CA GLU A 58 15.87 1.04 -6.70
C GLU A 58 16.64 0.81 -5.40
N ASN A 59 16.21 1.46 -4.31
CA ASN A 59 16.80 1.19 -3.00
C ASN A 59 16.36 -0.20 -2.50
N ASP A 60 17.29 -0.88 -1.82
CA ASP A 60 16.98 -2.14 -1.15
C ASP A 60 15.90 -1.92 -0.09
N PRO A 61 14.89 -2.79 -0.02
CA PRO A 61 13.87 -2.72 1.02
C PRO A 61 14.41 -3.19 2.38
N GLN A 62 13.80 -2.70 3.44
CA GLN A 62 14.03 -3.20 4.79
C GLN A 62 12.70 -3.52 5.45
N ILE A 63 12.47 -4.81 5.74
CA ILE A 63 11.42 -5.23 6.64
C ILE A 63 11.93 -5.01 8.07
N ALA A 64 11.05 -4.59 8.96
CA ALA A 64 11.39 -4.39 10.36
C ALA A 64 12.10 -5.62 10.96
N ASP A 65 13.16 -5.38 11.72
CA ASP A 65 13.95 -6.39 12.43
C ASP A 65 13.92 -6.23 13.96
N GLU A 66 13.11 -5.28 14.45
CA GLU A 66 12.92 -5.00 15.87
C GLU A 66 11.47 -4.58 16.17
N TYR A 67 11.06 -4.66 17.44
CA TYR A 67 9.76 -4.20 17.94
C TYR A 67 8.53 -4.72 17.18
N PRO A 68 8.18 -6.03 17.29
CA PRO A 68 7.12 -6.65 16.51
C PRO A 68 5.75 -5.97 16.69
N VAL A 69 5.46 -5.41 17.87
CA VAL A 69 4.21 -4.68 18.13
C VAL A 69 4.14 -3.40 17.29
N MET A 70 5.26 -2.66 17.17
CA MET A 70 5.33 -1.47 16.34
C MET A 70 5.40 -1.82 14.85
N ALA A 71 6.11 -2.89 14.51
CA ALA A 71 6.19 -3.39 13.14
C ALA A 71 4.82 -3.81 12.59
N ALA A 72 3.94 -4.34 13.44
CA ALA A 72 2.59 -4.76 13.06
C ALA A 72 1.66 -3.61 12.63
N ILE A 73 1.99 -2.36 12.97
CA ILE A 73 1.31 -1.15 12.47
C ILE A 73 2.10 -0.41 11.38
N GLY A 74 3.15 -1.02 10.84
CA GLY A 74 3.99 -0.43 9.80
C GLY A 74 5.01 0.60 10.32
N GLN A 75 5.17 0.73 11.63
CA GLN A 75 6.24 1.52 12.28
C GLN A 75 7.48 0.65 12.52
N SER A 76 8.31 0.98 13.52
CA SER A 76 9.63 0.40 13.72
C SER A 76 10.61 0.90 12.64
N ASN A 77 11.50 0.07 12.15
CA ASN A 77 12.52 0.44 11.17
C ASN A 77 12.21 -0.08 9.74
N ASN A 78 10.93 -0.28 9.41
CA ASN A 78 10.51 -0.55 8.04
C ASN A 78 10.94 0.58 7.10
N ASN A 79 11.51 0.20 5.95
CA ASN A 79 11.92 1.18 4.93
C ASN A 79 11.72 0.59 3.52
N TYR A 80 10.84 1.20 2.74
CA TYR A 80 10.47 0.72 1.40
C TYR A 80 10.49 1.86 0.39
N ALA A 81 10.91 1.56 -0.84
CA ALA A 81 10.65 2.42 -1.97
C ALA A 81 9.15 2.39 -2.32
N THR A 82 8.63 3.51 -2.84
CA THR A 82 7.19 3.60 -3.18
C THR A 82 6.77 2.54 -4.20
N ILE A 83 7.65 2.16 -5.13
CA ILE A 83 7.38 1.12 -6.12
C ILE A 83 7.24 -0.27 -5.49
N GLN A 84 7.96 -0.56 -4.39
CA GLN A 84 7.82 -1.81 -3.63
C GLN A 84 6.45 -1.90 -2.96
N LEU A 85 5.94 -0.78 -2.43
CA LEU A 85 4.56 -0.69 -1.92
C LEU A 85 3.53 -0.83 -3.06
N GLY A 86 3.84 -0.34 -4.27
CA GLY A 86 3.02 -0.56 -5.47
C GLY A 86 2.90 -2.05 -5.80
N ARG A 87 4.02 -2.78 -5.82
CA ARG A 87 4.03 -4.23 -6.03
C ARG A 87 3.27 -4.99 -4.95
N TYR A 88 3.48 -4.61 -3.69
CA TYR A 88 2.77 -5.18 -2.55
C TYR A 88 1.25 -5.03 -2.67
N VAL A 89 0.75 -3.82 -2.96
CA VAL A 89 -0.69 -3.61 -3.10
C VAL A 89 -1.26 -4.25 -4.37
N SER A 90 -0.48 -4.35 -5.45
CA SER A 90 -0.85 -5.12 -6.63
C SER A 90 -1.03 -6.61 -6.30
N ALA A 91 -0.13 -7.19 -5.50
CA ALA A 91 -0.27 -8.56 -5.04
C ALA A 91 -1.52 -8.78 -4.18
N ILE A 92 -1.88 -7.82 -3.35
CA ILE A 92 -3.16 -7.87 -2.62
C ILE A 92 -4.33 -7.82 -3.59
N ALA A 93 -4.35 -6.88 -4.53
CA ALA A 93 -5.45 -6.67 -5.47
C ALA A 93 -5.79 -7.92 -6.33
N ASN A 94 -4.82 -8.81 -6.53
CA ASN A 94 -4.96 -10.01 -7.37
C ASN A 94 -4.87 -11.33 -6.58
N ASP A 95 -5.21 -11.33 -5.30
CA ASP A 95 -5.24 -12.51 -4.43
C ASP A 95 -3.89 -13.23 -4.31
N GLY A 96 -2.78 -12.48 -4.32
CA GLY A 96 -1.47 -12.97 -3.91
C GLY A 96 -0.46 -13.24 -5.01
N ASN A 97 -0.71 -12.89 -6.28
CA ASN A 97 0.32 -13.00 -7.31
C ASN A 97 1.27 -11.81 -7.23
N VAL A 98 2.53 -12.05 -6.90
CA VAL A 98 3.60 -11.06 -6.87
C VAL A 98 4.31 -11.05 -8.22
N TYR A 99 4.27 -9.94 -8.94
CA TYR A 99 4.88 -9.80 -10.25
C TYR A 99 6.29 -9.21 -10.18
N GLU A 100 7.15 -9.61 -11.12
CA GLU A 100 8.33 -8.82 -11.49
C GLU A 100 7.83 -7.55 -12.19
N TYR A 101 8.33 -6.39 -11.78
CA TYR A 101 7.98 -5.15 -12.43
C TYR A 101 8.93 -4.86 -13.60
N THR A 102 8.38 -4.29 -14.66
CA THR A 102 9.11 -3.79 -15.83
C THR A 102 8.45 -2.51 -16.34
N LEU A 103 9.25 -1.58 -16.81
CA LEU A 103 8.80 -0.40 -17.56
C LEU A 103 8.69 -0.71 -19.05
N LEU A 104 9.17 -1.89 -19.47
CA LEU A 104 9.17 -2.31 -20.86
C LEU A 104 7.84 -2.99 -21.19
N ASN A 105 7.14 -2.46 -22.17
CA ASN A 105 5.96 -3.09 -22.75
C ASN A 105 6.32 -3.80 -24.06
N LYS A 106 6.92 -3.04 -24.99
CA LYS A 106 7.32 -3.55 -26.31
C LYS A 106 8.44 -2.75 -26.92
N VAL A 107 9.19 -3.37 -27.80
CA VAL A 107 10.13 -2.72 -28.72
C VAL A 107 9.53 -2.69 -30.11
N CYS A 108 9.58 -1.53 -30.76
CA CYS A 108 9.12 -1.35 -32.13
C CYS A 108 10.26 -0.89 -33.04
N ASP A 109 10.17 -1.19 -34.34
CA ASP A 109 11.02 -0.58 -35.37
C ASP A 109 10.62 0.88 -35.67
N SER A 110 11.33 1.54 -36.60
CA SER A 110 11.04 2.92 -36.99
C SER A 110 9.68 3.10 -37.68
N ASP A 111 9.09 2.03 -38.17
CA ASP A 111 7.80 2.02 -38.87
C ASP A 111 6.64 1.67 -37.92
N GLY A 112 6.95 1.44 -36.64
CA GLY A 112 5.96 1.11 -35.59
C GLY A 112 5.61 -0.37 -35.47
N ASN A 113 6.27 -1.25 -36.23
CA ASN A 113 6.03 -2.70 -36.12
C ASN A 113 6.65 -3.22 -34.84
N THR A 114 5.92 -4.06 -34.09
CA THR A 114 6.41 -4.68 -32.87
C THR A 114 7.49 -5.73 -33.18
N LEU A 115 8.69 -5.54 -32.62
CA LEU A 115 9.81 -6.46 -32.71
C LEU A 115 9.85 -7.45 -31.53
N GLU A 116 9.47 -6.97 -30.33
CA GLU A 116 9.49 -7.75 -29.09
C GLU A 116 8.41 -7.25 -28.15
N THR A 117 7.81 -8.16 -27.38
CA THR A 117 6.80 -7.86 -26.32
C THR A 117 7.30 -8.42 -25.00
N PHE A 118 7.09 -7.67 -23.92
CA PHE A 118 7.44 -8.10 -22.55
C PHE A 118 6.17 -8.50 -21.80
N GLU A 119 6.02 -9.80 -21.59
CA GLU A 119 4.87 -10.34 -20.87
C GLU A 119 5.08 -10.26 -19.34
N PRO A 120 4.02 -10.01 -18.56
CA PRO A 120 4.09 -10.01 -17.10
C PRO A 120 4.60 -11.37 -16.58
N LYS A 121 5.51 -11.33 -15.61
CA LYS A 121 6.05 -12.54 -14.98
C LYS A 121 5.65 -12.58 -13.52
N VAL A 122 5.00 -13.68 -13.12
CA VAL A 122 4.73 -13.95 -11.71
C VAL A 122 6.03 -14.45 -11.06
N ARG A 123 6.49 -13.75 -10.03
CA ARG A 123 7.66 -14.11 -9.24
C ARG A 123 7.32 -15.08 -8.13
N ASN A 124 6.22 -14.82 -7.44
CA ASN A 124 5.73 -15.61 -6.33
C ASN A 124 4.21 -15.59 -6.29
N THR A 125 3.61 -16.61 -5.69
CA THR A 125 2.16 -16.65 -5.39
C THR A 125 1.99 -16.97 -3.92
N VAL A 126 1.23 -16.15 -3.21
CA VAL A 126 0.88 -16.31 -1.79
C VAL A 126 -0.27 -17.31 -1.70
N ASP A 127 0.05 -18.58 -1.44
CA ASP A 127 -0.90 -19.70 -1.36
C ASP A 127 -1.29 -20.09 0.08
N VAL A 128 -0.75 -19.37 1.06
CA VAL A 128 -1.00 -19.62 2.49
C VAL A 128 -2.30 -18.99 3.00
N LEU A 129 -2.95 -18.12 2.20
CA LEU A 129 -4.22 -17.50 2.51
C LEU A 129 -5.34 -18.13 1.67
N ASP A 130 -6.46 -18.42 2.31
CA ASP A 130 -7.67 -18.84 1.61
C ASP A 130 -8.53 -17.67 1.12
N THR A 131 -9.53 -17.95 0.30
CA THR A 131 -10.44 -16.94 -0.25
C THR A 131 -11.17 -16.14 0.85
N THR A 132 -11.46 -16.74 2.00
CA THR A 132 -12.13 -16.04 3.11
C THR A 132 -11.21 -14.98 3.72
N GLN A 133 -9.91 -15.31 3.82
CA GLN A 133 -8.89 -14.40 4.36
C GLN A 133 -8.61 -13.26 3.38
N TRP A 134 -8.49 -13.54 2.08
CA TRP A 134 -8.38 -12.51 1.05
C TRP A 134 -9.59 -11.59 1.06
N ASN A 135 -10.81 -12.12 1.06
CA ASN A 135 -12.04 -11.34 1.14
C ASN A 135 -12.10 -10.45 2.39
N ALA A 136 -11.57 -10.91 3.53
CA ALA A 136 -11.54 -10.10 4.74
C ALA A 136 -10.60 -8.90 4.60
N ILE A 137 -9.47 -9.05 3.90
CA ILE A 137 -8.53 -7.96 3.61
C ILE A 137 -9.18 -6.97 2.63
N HIS A 138 -9.71 -7.45 1.51
CA HIS A 138 -10.38 -6.62 0.50
C HIS A 138 -11.55 -5.82 1.09
N THR A 139 -12.40 -6.48 1.88
CA THR A 139 -13.52 -5.83 2.58
C THR A 139 -13.00 -4.73 3.52
N GLY A 140 -11.95 -5.00 4.28
CA GLY A 140 -11.36 -4.00 5.16
C GLY A 140 -10.78 -2.81 4.41
N MET A 141 -10.10 -3.04 3.29
CA MET A 141 -9.56 -1.97 2.43
C MET A 141 -10.69 -1.17 1.75
N ARG A 142 -11.81 -1.82 1.40
CA ARG A 142 -13.00 -1.11 0.89
C ARG A 142 -13.60 -0.22 1.97
N MET A 143 -13.78 -0.72 3.19
CA MET A 143 -14.29 0.06 4.34
C MET A 143 -13.44 1.30 4.63
N VAL A 144 -12.12 1.23 4.48
CA VAL A 144 -11.26 2.43 4.62
C VAL A 144 -11.70 3.51 3.66
N VAL A 145 -11.87 3.17 2.38
CA VAL A 145 -12.22 4.15 1.33
C VAL A 145 -13.64 4.68 1.50
N GLU A 146 -14.58 3.84 1.92
CA GLU A 146 -15.96 4.26 2.26
C GLU A 146 -16.03 5.28 3.40
N ASN A 147 -15.05 5.28 4.29
CA ASN A 147 -14.91 6.25 5.38
C ASN A 147 -14.12 7.52 4.98
N LEU A 148 -13.61 7.60 3.74
CA LEU A 148 -12.84 8.74 3.25
C LEU A 148 -13.71 9.64 2.38
N SER A 149 -14.01 10.85 2.86
CA SER A 149 -14.78 11.86 2.10
C SER A 149 -14.16 12.21 0.74
N THR A 150 -12.87 11.98 0.57
CA THR A 150 -12.17 12.11 -0.71
C THR A 150 -12.87 11.35 -1.84
N PHE A 151 -13.47 10.20 -1.56
CA PHE A 151 -14.06 9.31 -2.57
C PHE A 151 -15.61 9.30 -2.57
N ASP A 152 -16.28 10.17 -1.80
CA ASP A 152 -17.75 10.15 -1.65
C ASP A 152 -18.50 10.19 -3.00
N ASP A 153 -18.06 11.02 -3.94
CA ASP A 153 -18.68 11.19 -5.25
C ASP A 153 -17.88 10.51 -6.38
N PHE A 154 -16.91 9.65 -6.05
CA PHE A 154 -16.11 8.99 -7.07
C PHE A 154 -16.87 7.81 -7.68
N PRO A 155 -17.05 7.77 -9.03
CA PRO A 155 -17.93 6.80 -9.66
C PRO A 155 -17.37 5.37 -9.71
N ILE A 156 -16.07 5.19 -9.43
CA ILE A 156 -15.40 3.88 -9.44
C ILE A 156 -15.17 3.44 -8.00
N GLU A 157 -15.55 2.24 -7.66
CA GLU A 157 -15.29 1.68 -6.34
C GLU A 157 -13.79 1.42 -6.15
N VAL A 158 -13.20 2.05 -5.15
CA VAL A 158 -11.78 1.91 -4.78
C VAL A 158 -11.66 1.15 -3.47
N ALA A 159 -10.63 0.34 -3.35
CA ALA A 159 -10.18 -0.22 -2.08
C ALA A 159 -8.77 0.26 -1.77
N GLY A 160 -8.46 0.57 -0.52
CA GLY A 160 -7.14 1.10 -0.18
C GLY A 160 -6.87 1.18 1.30
N LYS A 161 -5.68 1.68 1.64
CA LYS A 161 -5.27 1.92 3.02
C LYS A 161 -4.48 3.22 3.09
N THR A 162 -4.90 4.07 4.00
CA THR A 162 -4.17 5.27 4.39
C THR A 162 -3.02 4.94 5.32
N GLY A 163 -1.98 5.75 5.28
CA GLY A 163 -0.85 5.65 6.18
C GLY A 163 -0.28 7.03 6.54
N THR A 164 -0.04 7.24 7.81
CA THR A 164 0.64 8.43 8.32
C THR A 164 1.89 7.98 9.05
N ALA A 165 3.06 8.20 8.43
CA ALA A 165 4.33 7.71 8.95
C ALA A 165 5.17 8.83 9.55
N GLN A 166 5.48 8.72 10.84
CA GLN A 166 6.35 9.65 11.54
C GLN A 166 7.81 9.26 11.38
N GLN A 167 8.60 10.10 10.70
CA GLN A 167 10.03 9.92 10.61
C GLN A 167 10.79 10.66 11.75
N SER A 168 10.26 11.78 12.20
CA SER A 168 10.89 12.63 13.21
C SER A 168 9.84 13.44 13.96
N PRO A 169 9.96 13.60 15.29
CA PRO A 169 9.02 14.43 16.06
C PRO A 169 9.06 15.93 15.70
N ASN A 170 10.10 16.38 14.98
CA ASN A 170 10.30 17.78 14.61
C ASN A 170 9.92 18.08 13.15
N ARG A 171 9.32 17.14 12.44
CA ARG A 171 8.87 17.28 11.03
C ARG A 171 7.45 16.77 10.88
N PRO A 172 6.69 17.31 9.93
CA PRO A 172 5.41 16.72 9.56
C PRO A 172 5.54 15.25 9.17
N ASN A 173 4.49 14.49 9.36
CA ASN A 173 4.42 13.09 8.96
C ASN A 173 4.44 12.95 7.44
N HIS A 174 4.91 11.81 6.96
CA HIS A 174 4.72 11.43 5.56
C HIS A 174 3.26 11.01 5.36
N ALA A 175 2.64 11.49 4.28
CA ALA A 175 1.32 11.05 3.85
C ALA A 175 1.47 9.88 2.87
N LEU A 176 0.74 8.80 3.13
CA LEU A 176 0.74 7.60 2.29
C LEU A 176 -0.69 7.16 1.98
N PHE A 177 -0.86 6.62 0.78
CA PHE A 177 -2.03 5.84 0.41
C PHE A 177 -1.60 4.72 -0.53
N VAL A 178 -2.12 3.53 -0.31
CA VAL A 178 -2.03 2.42 -1.24
C VAL A 178 -3.43 1.93 -1.56
N GLY A 179 -3.68 1.57 -2.80
CA GLY A 179 -5.02 1.13 -3.18
C GLY A 179 -5.07 0.56 -4.59
N TYR A 180 -6.25 0.12 -4.98
CA TYR A 180 -6.54 -0.42 -6.31
C TYR A 180 -7.98 -0.13 -6.71
N ALA A 181 -8.23 -0.17 -8.00
CA ALA A 181 -9.55 0.06 -8.59
C ALA A 181 -9.70 -0.72 -9.91
N PRO A 182 -10.94 -1.11 -10.30
CA PRO A 182 -12.13 -1.17 -9.46
C PRO A 182 -12.01 -2.20 -8.33
N TYR A 183 -12.79 -2.04 -7.27
CA TYR A 183 -12.77 -2.97 -6.13
C TYR A 183 -13.11 -4.41 -6.51
N SER A 184 -14.10 -4.61 -7.37
CA SER A 184 -14.62 -5.93 -7.74
C SER A 184 -13.83 -6.64 -8.84
N ASP A 185 -13.06 -5.88 -9.65
CA ASP A 185 -12.25 -6.40 -10.77
C ASP A 185 -11.06 -5.47 -10.98
N PRO A 186 -9.99 -5.61 -10.18
CA PRO A 186 -8.89 -4.66 -10.18
C PRO A 186 -8.15 -4.57 -11.51
N GLU A 187 -8.07 -3.36 -12.07
CA GLU A 187 -7.33 -3.06 -13.30
C GLU A 187 -6.03 -2.30 -13.03
N ILE A 188 -6.01 -1.47 -11.97
CA ILE A 188 -4.88 -0.64 -11.61
C ILE A 188 -4.66 -0.62 -10.10
N SER A 189 -3.42 -0.66 -9.66
CA SER A 189 -3.02 -0.40 -8.28
C SER A 189 -2.14 0.84 -8.20
N ILE A 190 -2.19 1.50 -7.05
CA ILE A 190 -1.43 2.73 -6.80
C ILE A 190 -0.77 2.69 -5.42
N ALA A 191 0.44 3.24 -5.34
CA ALA A 191 1.09 3.61 -4.10
C ALA A 191 1.52 5.07 -4.18
N THR A 192 1.04 5.88 -3.25
CA THR A 192 1.33 7.31 -3.18
C THR A 192 2.06 7.64 -1.90
N ARG A 193 3.14 8.41 -2.00
CA ARG A 193 3.87 8.95 -0.86
C ARG A 193 4.16 10.43 -1.07
N ILE A 194 3.68 11.28 -0.18
CA ILE A 194 4.02 12.69 -0.13
C ILE A 194 4.94 12.90 1.08
N ALA A 195 6.20 13.23 0.80
CA ALA A 195 7.18 13.49 1.85
C ALA A 195 6.74 14.71 2.67
N PHE A 196 6.60 14.52 3.99
CA PHE A 196 6.13 15.56 4.91
C PHE A 196 4.77 16.15 4.51
N GLY A 197 3.90 15.30 3.96
CA GLY A 197 2.59 15.65 3.42
C GLY A 197 1.50 15.88 4.48
N TYR A 198 1.84 15.92 5.75
CA TYR A 198 1.00 16.15 6.93
C TYR A 198 0.01 15.02 7.21
N THR A 199 -1.00 14.83 6.40
CA THR A 199 -2.09 13.86 6.58
C THR A 199 -2.21 12.93 5.39
N SER A 200 -2.59 11.68 5.65
CA SER A 200 -2.84 10.65 4.63
C SER A 200 -3.92 11.04 3.62
N HIS A 201 -4.85 11.92 3.99
CA HIS A 201 -5.87 12.48 3.11
C HIS A 201 -5.25 13.09 1.83
N ASN A 202 -4.16 13.83 1.95
CA ASN A 202 -3.48 14.43 0.80
C ASN A 202 -2.95 13.37 -0.20
N ALA A 203 -2.48 12.22 0.31
CA ALA A 203 -2.03 11.12 -0.53
C ALA A 203 -3.21 10.38 -1.21
N ALA A 204 -4.33 10.26 -0.50
CA ALA A 204 -5.57 9.70 -1.04
C ALA A 204 -6.18 10.59 -2.14
N GLU A 205 -6.16 11.92 -1.97
CA GLU A 205 -6.60 12.88 -2.98
C GLU A 205 -5.77 12.77 -4.26
N TYR A 206 -4.45 12.69 -4.12
CA TYR A 206 -3.58 12.48 -5.28
C TYR A 206 -3.86 11.15 -5.98
N ALA A 207 -4.09 10.07 -5.23
CA ALA A 207 -4.45 8.78 -5.80
C ALA A 207 -5.79 8.83 -6.56
N LYS A 208 -6.81 9.52 -6.01
CA LYS A 208 -8.08 9.75 -6.68
C LYS A 208 -7.90 10.44 -8.03
N ASN A 209 -7.04 11.47 -8.10
CA ASN A 209 -6.78 12.18 -9.34
C ASN A 209 -6.15 11.26 -10.40
N VAL A 210 -5.24 10.36 -10.01
CA VAL A 210 -4.67 9.36 -10.92
C VAL A 210 -5.73 8.37 -11.40
N PHE A 211 -6.59 7.87 -10.51
CA PHE A 211 -7.72 7.01 -10.90
C PHE A 211 -8.70 7.75 -11.81
N SER A 212 -9.01 9.04 -11.53
CA SER A 212 -9.88 9.86 -12.37
C SER A 212 -9.37 9.96 -13.79
N TYR A 213 -8.07 10.15 -13.97
CA TYR A 213 -7.45 10.16 -15.28
C TYR A 213 -7.47 8.78 -15.96
N TYR A 214 -7.11 7.73 -15.23
CA TYR A 214 -7.03 6.38 -15.78
C TYR A 214 -8.39 5.85 -16.28
N PHE A 215 -9.46 6.17 -15.57
CA PHE A 215 -10.82 5.73 -15.91
C PHE A 215 -11.63 6.76 -16.73
N ASP A 216 -10.97 7.77 -17.30
CA ASP A 216 -11.62 8.83 -18.08
C ASP A 216 -12.78 9.55 -17.34
N VAL A 217 -12.66 9.68 -16.01
CA VAL A 217 -13.64 10.40 -15.17
C VAL A 217 -13.43 11.91 -15.28
N GLN A 218 -12.18 12.34 -15.39
CA GLN A 218 -11.77 13.73 -15.58
C GLN A 218 -10.61 13.81 -16.56
N ASP A 219 -10.62 14.87 -17.38
CA ASP A 219 -9.53 15.14 -18.32
C ASP A 219 -8.25 15.63 -17.60
N ALA A 220 -7.08 15.39 -18.17
CA ALA A 220 -5.82 15.85 -17.63
C ALA A 220 -5.76 17.37 -17.45
N GLU A 221 -6.42 18.14 -18.30
CA GLU A 221 -6.48 19.61 -18.22
C GLU A 221 -7.29 20.09 -17.00
N GLU A 222 -8.32 19.34 -16.61
CA GLU A 222 -9.10 19.63 -15.40
C GLU A 222 -8.33 19.28 -14.13
N LEU A 223 -7.60 18.16 -14.15
CA LEU A 223 -6.79 17.68 -13.02
C LEU A 223 -5.52 18.52 -12.82
N LEU A 224 -4.91 19.02 -13.89
CA LEU A 224 -3.66 19.78 -13.88
C LEU A 224 -3.92 21.29 -14.06
N ASN A 225 -4.82 21.85 -13.28
CA ASN A 225 -5.19 23.28 -13.34
C ASN A 225 -4.06 24.24 -12.89
N GLY A 226 -2.93 23.73 -12.44
CA GLY A 226 -1.76 24.50 -12.01
C GLY A 226 -1.96 25.28 -10.70
N GLN A 227 -3.06 25.07 -10.00
CA GLN A 227 -3.34 25.67 -8.70
C GLN A 227 -3.29 24.57 -7.63
N ALA A 228 -2.38 24.73 -6.66
CA ALA A 228 -2.46 23.93 -5.45
C ALA A 228 -3.72 24.34 -4.68
N GLU A 229 -4.59 23.41 -4.38
CA GLU A 229 -5.67 23.66 -3.43
C GLU A 229 -5.05 24.12 -2.11
N ASN A 230 -5.63 25.17 -1.51
CA ASN A 230 -5.26 25.61 -0.17
C ASN A 230 -5.70 24.53 0.81
N VAL A 231 -4.86 23.55 1.05
CA VAL A 231 -5.02 22.64 2.17
C VAL A 231 -4.82 23.48 3.41
N GLY A 232 -5.92 23.82 4.09
CA GLY A 232 -5.86 24.63 5.31
C GLY A 232 -4.80 24.06 6.27
N GLU A 233 -4.14 24.95 7.02
CA GLU A 233 -3.16 24.54 8.03
C GLU A 233 -3.75 23.43 8.88
N SER A 234 -3.43 22.17 8.58
CA SER A 234 -3.80 21.07 9.43
C SER A 234 -3.01 21.23 10.72
N SER A 235 -3.71 21.55 11.79
CA SER A 235 -3.12 21.40 13.14
C SER A 235 -2.51 20.00 13.22
N ASN A 236 -1.29 19.90 13.77
CA ASN A 236 -0.63 18.64 14.14
C ASN A 236 -1.48 17.90 15.19
N SER A 237 -2.69 17.49 14.86
CA SER A 237 -3.49 16.63 15.72
C SER A 237 -3.12 15.19 15.38
N PHE A 238 -2.62 14.48 16.38
CA PHE A 238 -2.31 13.04 16.36
C PHE A 238 -3.56 12.14 16.22
N ASN A 239 -4.64 12.64 15.64
CA ASN A 239 -5.91 11.96 15.47
C ASN A 239 -6.23 11.83 13.98
N ASP A 240 -5.74 10.77 13.37
CA ASP A 240 -6.31 10.10 12.19
C ASP A 240 -6.83 8.74 12.64
#